data_ef5c1aa35a44da6af334317ace01aae3
#
_entry.id   ef5c1aa35a44da6af334317ace01aae3
#
_cell.length_a   1.000
_cell.length_b   1.000
_cell.length_c   1.000
_cell.angle_alpha   90.00
_cell.angle_beta   90.00
_cell.angle_gamma   90.00
#
_symmetry.space_group_name_H-M   'P 1'
#
loop_
_entity.id
_entity.type
_entity.pdbx_description
1 polymer ?
#
loop_
_entity_poly.entity_id
_entity_poly.type
_entity_poly.pdbx_seq_one_letter_code
_entity_poly.pdbx_strand_id
1 'polypeptide(L)'
;MQEIIHKLQQMREQARLGGGQKRIDAQHAKGKLTARERVEVLLDPNSFEEWDMFVEHRNHDFGMEDQKIPGDGVVTGWGTINGRLVYVFSQDFTVFGGSLSEAHAEKICKIMDHAMRVGAPVIGLNDSGGARIQEGVDSLGGYADVFLRNALASGVVPQISMIMGPCAGGAVYSPAMTDFIFMVKDSSYMFVTGPDVTKTVTHETVTAEELGGALTHTGRSGVADRAFENDVEALMECRRFVDFLPANNREKAPVRATTDPGDREEPSLNTLVPDNPNKPYDMMELVSKVVDDGDFFPIAPTFAGNIITGFGRIEGRTVGIVANQPMVLAGCLDIDSSRKAARFVRFCDCFNIPLATFVDVPGFLPGTAQEYSAIIKHGAKLLYAYAECTVPKVTVITRKAYGGAYDVMSSKHLRGDVNYAWPTAEIAVMGPKGAVEIIFRQDIGDAQKIAERTEEYREKFANPFVASHRGFIDDVIRPQATRRRVARSLAMLRDKKVENPWRKHGNIPL
;
A
#
# COMPACT_ATOMS: atom_id res chain seq x y z
N MET A 1 28.39 -33.21 28.77
CA MET A 1 28.11 -31.96 28.02
C MET A 1 28.16 -32.19 26.51
N GLN A 2 29.21 -32.76 25.93
CA GLN A 2 29.31 -33.01 24.49
C GLN A 2 28.17 -33.85 23.93
N GLU A 3 27.75 -34.91 24.60
CA GLU A 3 26.59 -35.74 24.18
C GLU A 3 25.27 -34.95 24.17
N ILE A 4 25.08 -34.06 25.15
CA ILE A 4 23.90 -33.21 25.24
C ILE A 4 23.90 -32.19 24.10
N ILE A 5 25.05 -31.61 23.78
CA ILE A 5 25.20 -30.68 22.64
C ILE A 5 24.94 -31.41 21.32
N HIS A 6 25.47 -32.63 21.17
CA HIS A 6 25.21 -33.44 19.98
C HIS A 6 23.71 -33.73 19.79
N LYS A 7 23.05 -34.15 20.91
CA LYS A 7 21.59 -34.38 20.91
C LYS A 7 20.82 -33.10 20.51
N LEU A 8 21.20 -31.94 21.06
CA LEU A 8 20.58 -30.66 20.67
C LEU A 8 20.74 -30.36 19.17
N GLN A 9 21.93 -30.63 18.61
CA GLN A 9 22.19 -30.43 17.17
C GLN A 9 21.29 -31.34 16.33
N GLN A 10 21.18 -32.63 16.70
CA GLN A 10 20.29 -33.58 16.01
C GLN A 10 18.81 -33.12 16.07
N MET A 11 18.34 -32.66 17.23
CA MET A 11 16.97 -32.15 17.36
C MET A 11 16.75 -30.91 16.50
N ARG A 12 17.73 -30.00 16.41
CA ARG A 12 17.65 -28.81 15.54
C ARG A 12 17.63 -29.18 14.06
N GLU A 13 18.45 -30.14 13.64
CA GLU A 13 18.48 -30.66 12.27
C GLU A 13 17.13 -31.28 11.90
N GLN A 14 16.56 -32.08 12.79
CA GLN A 14 15.23 -32.65 12.59
C GLN A 14 14.15 -31.58 12.51
N ALA A 15 14.15 -30.57 13.37
CA ALA A 15 13.19 -29.47 13.35
C ALA A 15 13.29 -28.66 12.02
N ARG A 16 14.49 -28.52 11.47
CA ARG A 16 14.69 -27.80 10.18
C ARG A 16 14.11 -28.53 8.98
N LEU A 17 13.95 -29.84 9.04
CA LEU A 17 13.35 -30.62 7.96
C LEU A 17 11.84 -30.42 7.84
N GLY A 18 11.18 -29.83 8.85
CA GLY A 18 9.73 -29.63 8.83
C GLY A 18 8.97 -30.89 8.46
N GLY A 19 8.23 -30.89 7.33
CA GLY A 19 7.48 -32.04 6.84
C GLY A 19 8.34 -33.15 6.17
N GLY A 20 9.67 -32.99 6.13
CA GLY A 20 10.63 -33.94 5.59
C GLY A 20 11.03 -33.69 4.14
N GLN A 21 12.17 -34.29 3.74
CA GLN A 21 12.83 -34.01 2.47
C GLN A 21 11.91 -34.19 1.25
N LYS A 22 11.09 -35.23 1.20
CA LYS A 22 10.15 -35.45 0.09
C LYS A 22 9.20 -34.29 -0.15
N ARG A 23 8.71 -33.65 0.94
CA ARG A 23 7.81 -32.50 0.86
C ARG A 23 8.56 -31.22 0.48
N ILE A 24 9.81 -31.07 0.95
CA ILE A 24 10.71 -30.00 0.53
C ILE A 24 10.95 -30.08 -0.99
N ASP A 25 11.32 -31.26 -1.50
CA ASP A 25 11.54 -31.49 -2.92
C ASP A 25 10.30 -31.17 -3.77
N ALA A 26 9.11 -31.46 -3.21
CA ALA A 26 7.84 -31.13 -3.88
C ALA A 26 7.55 -29.62 -3.91
N GLN A 27 8.03 -28.83 -2.94
CA GLN A 27 7.97 -27.36 -3.00
C GLN A 27 8.93 -26.82 -4.07
N HIS A 28 10.18 -27.29 -4.07
CA HIS A 28 11.17 -26.88 -5.06
C HIS A 28 10.74 -27.24 -6.50
N ALA A 29 10.12 -28.41 -6.69
CA ALA A 29 9.58 -28.79 -8.02
C ALA A 29 8.48 -27.85 -8.54
N LYS A 30 7.83 -27.09 -7.65
CA LYS A 30 6.86 -26.04 -8.00
C LYS A 30 7.48 -24.65 -8.13
N GLY A 31 8.81 -24.53 -8.07
CA GLY A 31 9.52 -23.24 -8.09
C GLY A 31 9.38 -22.42 -6.82
N LYS A 32 8.94 -23.02 -5.71
CA LYS A 32 8.76 -22.35 -4.42
C LYS A 32 9.92 -22.63 -3.48
N LEU A 33 10.30 -21.63 -2.71
CA LEU A 33 11.21 -21.80 -1.58
C LEU A 33 10.48 -22.42 -0.38
N THR A 34 11.25 -23.07 0.51
CA THR A 34 10.75 -23.47 1.85
C THR A 34 10.58 -22.26 2.76
N ALA A 35 9.84 -22.44 3.86
CA ALA A 35 9.66 -21.37 4.84
C ALA A 35 11.00 -20.83 5.39
N ARG A 36 11.99 -21.67 5.60
CA ARG A 36 13.32 -21.28 6.09
C ARG A 36 14.14 -20.56 5.04
N GLU A 37 14.18 -21.06 3.83
CA GLU A 37 14.87 -20.41 2.71
C GLU A 37 14.30 -19.01 2.44
N ARG A 38 13.00 -18.82 2.56
CA ARG A 38 12.35 -17.50 2.46
C ARG A 38 12.86 -16.55 3.54
N VAL A 39 12.99 -16.99 4.79
CA VAL A 39 13.54 -16.18 5.88
C VAL A 39 15.01 -15.83 5.62
N GLU A 40 15.81 -16.79 5.13
CA GLU A 40 17.23 -16.57 4.79
C GLU A 40 17.42 -15.55 3.66
N VAL A 41 16.54 -15.55 2.65
CA VAL A 41 16.57 -14.54 1.58
C VAL A 41 16.09 -13.17 2.06
N LEU A 42 15.07 -13.14 2.93
CA LEU A 42 14.49 -11.91 3.43
C LEU A 42 15.42 -11.14 4.37
N LEU A 43 16.09 -11.82 5.27
CA LEU A 43 16.89 -11.19 6.32
C LEU A 43 18.35 -11.02 5.93
N ASP A 44 19.05 -10.18 6.67
CA ASP A 44 20.50 -10.04 6.52
C ASP A 44 21.21 -11.34 6.92
N PRO A 45 22.30 -11.71 6.25
CA PRO A 45 23.03 -12.94 6.54
C PRO A 45 23.39 -13.07 8.03
N ASN A 46 23.10 -14.23 8.61
CA ASN A 46 23.39 -14.56 10.02
C ASN A 46 22.68 -13.68 11.07
N SER A 47 21.65 -12.93 10.69
CA SER A 47 20.89 -12.07 11.62
C SER A 47 19.69 -12.75 12.26
N PHE A 48 19.25 -13.90 11.74
CA PHE A 48 18.03 -14.55 12.17
C PHE A 48 18.16 -15.27 13.52
N GLU A 49 17.34 -14.87 14.47
CA GLU A 49 17.17 -15.53 15.77
C GLU A 49 15.80 -16.19 15.83
N GLU A 50 15.80 -17.51 15.66
CA GLU A 50 14.57 -18.31 15.69
C GLU A 50 14.07 -18.54 17.11
N TRP A 51 12.78 -18.30 17.32
CA TRP A 51 12.08 -18.62 18.55
C TRP A 51 11.10 -19.77 18.38
N ASP A 52 10.90 -20.56 19.45
CA ASP A 52 9.92 -21.63 19.50
C ASP A 52 10.10 -22.73 18.44
N MET A 53 11.37 -23.00 18.06
CA MET A 53 11.72 -24.06 17.10
C MET A 53 11.21 -25.46 17.53
N PHE A 54 11.09 -25.74 18.81
CA PHE A 54 10.69 -27.02 19.35
C PHE A 54 9.23 -27.10 19.81
N VAL A 55 8.44 -26.04 19.60
CA VAL A 55 7.01 -26.04 19.91
C VAL A 55 6.29 -27.04 19.01
N GLU A 56 5.39 -27.84 19.60
CA GLU A 56 4.56 -28.81 18.91
C GLU A 56 3.09 -28.54 19.23
N HIS A 57 2.18 -29.00 18.35
CA HIS A 57 0.75 -28.93 18.63
C HIS A 57 0.35 -29.80 19.81
N ARG A 58 -0.79 -29.50 20.43
CA ARG A 58 -1.30 -30.18 21.63
C ARG A 58 -2.44 -31.16 21.35
N ASN A 59 -2.77 -31.35 20.07
CA ASN A 59 -3.87 -32.24 19.68
C ASN A 59 -3.50 -33.71 19.87
N HIS A 60 -4.47 -34.49 20.38
CA HIS A 60 -4.38 -35.92 20.60
C HIS A 60 -5.43 -36.70 19.80
N ASP A 61 -6.29 -36.04 19.04
CA ASP A 61 -7.35 -36.65 18.27
C ASP A 61 -6.92 -36.95 16.84
N PHE A 62 -7.63 -37.83 16.16
CA PHE A 62 -7.46 -38.14 14.71
C PHE A 62 -6.04 -38.59 14.34
N GLY A 63 -5.31 -39.26 15.25
CA GLY A 63 -3.92 -39.71 15.00
C GLY A 63 -2.88 -38.61 15.01
N MET A 64 -3.22 -37.44 15.54
CA MET A 64 -2.28 -36.33 15.67
C MET A 64 -1.25 -36.52 16.75
N GLU A 65 -1.55 -37.32 17.76
CA GLU A 65 -0.62 -37.68 18.85
C GLU A 65 0.68 -38.28 18.34
N ASP A 66 0.63 -39.05 17.23
CA ASP A 66 1.77 -39.70 16.58
C ASP A 66 2.47 -38.81 15.52
N GLN A 67 1.95 -37.64 15.26
CA GLN A 67 2.44 -36.74 14.22
C GLN A 67 2.97 -35.42 14.80
N LYS A 68 3.85 -35.50 15.78
CA LYS A 68 4.48 -34.33 16.41
C LYS A 68 5.66 -33.86 15.56
N ILE A 69 5.50 -32.67 14.95
CA ILE A 69 6.53 -32.04 14.13
C ILE A 69 6.99 -30.76 14.83
N PRO A 70 8.26 -30.63 15.21
CA PRO A 70 8.79 -29.43 15.86
C PRO A 70 8.59 -28.18 15.01
N GLY A 71 8.21 -27.09 15.66
CA GLY A 71 7.91 -25.83 15.00
C GLY A 71 6.47 -25.69 14.54
N ASP A 72 5.71 -26.77 14.49
CA ASP A 72 4.28 -26.84 14.17
C ASP A 72 3.84 -26.02 12.95
N GLY A 73 4.62 -26.09 11.88
CA GLY A 73 4.25 -25.48 10.58
C GLY A 73 4.46 -23.97 10.48
N VAL A 74 5.18 -23.35 11.40
CA VAL A 74 5.58 -21.96 11.27
C VAL A 74 6.95 -21.69 11.88
N VAL A 75 7.80 -21.01 11.12
CA VAL A 75 9.10 -20.50 11.56
C VAL A 75 8.88 -19.09 12.06
N THR A 76 9.26 -18.78 13.30
CA THR A 76 9.04 -17.46 13.92
C THR A 76 10.32 -16.95 14.57
N GLY A 77 10.52 -15.65 14.55
CA GLY A 77 11.67 -15.02 15.17
C GLY A 77 11.84 -13.58 14.76
N TRP A 78 13.08 -13.11 14.87
CA TRP A 78 13.46 -11.76 14.48
C TRP A 78 14.83 -11.75 13.82
N GLY A 79 15.12 -10.71 13.10
CA GLY A 79 16.41 -10.48 12.45
C GLY A 79 16.51 -9.05 11.95
N THR A 80 17.40 -8.80 11.01
CA THR A 80 17.55 -7.47 10.43
C THR A 80 17.35 -7.46 8.93
N ILE A 81 16.88 -6.32 8.42
CA ILE A 81 16.90 -5.96 7.00
C ILE A 81 17.67 -4.65 6.88
N ASN A 82 18.78 -4.66 6.14
CA ASN A 82 19.68 -3.51 6.04
C ASN A 82 20.09 -2.95 7.43
N GLY A 83 20.38 -3.86 8.37
CA GLY A 83 20.75 -3.55 9.75
C GLY A 83 19.61 -3.11 10.67
N ARG A 84 18.36 -3.10 10.21
CA ARG A 84 17.18 -2.66 10.97
C ARG A 84 16.36 -3.85 11.44
N LEU A 85 15.97 -3.84 12.72
CA LEU A 85 15.21 -4.90 13.36
C LEU A 85 13.83 -5.08 12.68
N VAL A 86 13.49 -6.36 12.41
CA VAL A 86 12.17 -6.79 11.96
C VAL A 86 11.81 -8.11 12.66
N TYR A 87 10.51 -8.32 12.88
CA TYR A 87 9.98 -9.62 13.29
C TYR A 87 9.37 -10.32 12.10
N VAL A 88 9.55 -11.64 12.02
CA VAL A 88 9.10 -12.45 10.90
C VAL A 88 8.43 -13.72 11.37
N PHE A 89 7.35 -14.10 10.70
CA PHE A 89 6.87 -15.48 10.70
C PHE A 89 6.79 -16.00 9.27
N SER A 90 7.08 -17.28 9.08
CA SER A 90 7.02 -17.95 7.78
C SER A 90 6.29 -19.28 7.92
N GLN A 91 5.13 -19.39 7.30
CA GLN A 91 4.32 -20.60 7.35
C GLN A 91 4.94 -21.68 6.47
N ASP A 92 5.06 -22.88 7.01
CA ASP A 92 5.68 -24.04 6.35
C ASP A 92 4.60 -24.96 5.77
N PHE A 93 4.37 -24.84 4.49
CA PHE A 93 3.40 -25.68 3.77
C PHE A 93 3.75 -27.18 3.81
N THR A 94 5.00 -27.53 4.08
CA THR A 94 5.42 -28.93 4.20
C THR A 94 4.85 -29.61 5.47
N VAL A 95 4.43 -28.81 6.46
CA VAL A 95 3.88 -29.29 7.74
C VAL A 95 2.38 -29.01 7.75
N PHE A 96 1.57 -30.06 7.60
CA PHE A 96 0.11 -29.99 7.58
C PHE A 96 -0.48 -28.93 6.63
N GLY A 97 0.20 -28.70 5.48
CA GLY A 97 -0.21 -27.66 4.54
C GLY A 97 -0.13 -26.23 5.10
N GLY A 98 0.73 -25.97 6.07
CA GLY A 98 0.84 -24.67 6.72
C GLY A 98 -0.40 -24.27 7.53
N SER A 99 -1.30 -25.23 7.83
CA SER A 99 -2.54 -24.96 8.54
C SER A 99 -2.28 -24.47 9.96
N LEU A 100 -3.09 -23.50 10.41
CA LEU A 100 -2.94 -22.86 11.70
C LEU A 100 -3.59 -23.70 12.81
N SER A 101 -2.78 -24.12 13.77
CA SER A 101 -3.18 -24.70 15.06
C SER A 101 -3.19 -23.63 16.16
N GLU A 102 -3.64 -23.97 17.35
CA GLU A 102 -3.49 -23.10 18.53
C GLU A 102 -2.01 -22.75 18.78
N ALA A 103 -1.13 -23.75 18.82
CA ALA A 103 0.31 -23.56 19.06
C ALA A 103 1.00 -22.74 17.96
N HIS A 104 0.62 -22.96 16.69
CA HIS A 104 1.07 -22.16 15.55
C HIS A 104 0.67 -20.67 15.72
N ALA A 105 -0.58 -20.42 16.10
CA ALA A 105 -1.07 -19.06 16.36
C ALA A 105 -0.35 -18.39 17.54
N GLU A 106 -0.14 -19.11 18.65
CA GLU A 106 0.59 -18.59 19.81
C GLU A 106 2.00 -18.13 19.46
N LYS A 107 2.70 -18.85 18.59
CA LYS A 107 4.03 -18.46 18.09
C LYS A 107 3.98 -17.15 17.31
N ILE A 108 3.01 -16.99 16.40
CA ILE A 108 2.80 -15.76 15.65
C ILE A 108 2.45 -14.61 16.61
N CYS A 109 1.50 -14.80 17.49
CA CYS A 109 1.08 -13.80 18.48
C CYS A 109 2.26 -13.33 19.35
N LYS A 110 3.11 -14.24 19.78
CA LYS A 110 4.30 -13.93 20.59
C LYS A 110 5.24 -12.96 19.88
N ILE A 111 5.57 -13.20 18.62
CA ILE A 111 6.48 -12.31 17.90
C ILE A 111 5.80 -10.96 17.59
N MET A 112 4.49 -10.92 17.32
CA MET A 112 3.74 -9.69 17.12
C MET A 112 3.68 -8.84 18.39
N ASP A 113 3.43 -9.46 19.55
CA ASP A 113 3.43 -8.79 20.85
C ASP A 113 4.80 -8.15 21.15
N HIS A 114 5.89 -8.87 20.85
CA HIS A 114 7.25 -8.32 20.99
C HIS A 114 7.54 -7.20 20.01
N ALA A 115 7.14 -7.34 18.74
CA ALA A 115 7.30 -6.31 17.72
C ALA A 115 6.65 -4.99 18.16
N MET A 116 5.43 -5.03 18.68
CA MET A 116 4.74 -3.85 19.22
C MET A 116 5.45 -3.23 20.42
N ARG A 117 5.99 -4.06 21.33
CA ARG A 117 6.70 -3.58 22.53
C ARG A 117 8.00 -2.85 22.20
N VAL A 118 8.76 -3.36 21.23
CA VAL A 118 10.05 -2.76 20.84
C VAL A 118 9.91 -1.73 19.71
N GLY A 119 8.79 -1.73 18.99
CA GLY A 119 8.54 -0.83 17.87
C GLY A 119 9.28 -1.26 16.61
N ALA A 120 9.08 -2.49 16.14
CA ALA A 120 9.67 -3.03 14.92
C ALA A 120 8.61 -3.57 13.96
N PRO A 121 8.82 -3.51 12.63
CA PRO A 121 7.89 -4.06 11.65
C PRO A 121 7.68 -5.55 11.81
N VAL A 122 6.48 -6.02 11.41
CA VAL A 122 6.14 -7.45 11.31
C VAL A 122 5.98 -7.82 9.84
N ILE A 123 6.68 -8.86 9.42
CA ILE A 123 6.59 -9.40 8.05
C ILE A 123 6.09 -10.83 8.13
N GLY A 124 4.92 -11.10 7.57
CA GLY A 124 4.34 -12.43 7.46
C GLY A 124 4.60 -13.04 6.08
N LEU A 125 5.22 -14.21 6.04
CA LEU A 125 5.39 -15.01 4.84
C LEU A 125 4.32 -16.09 4.85
N ASN A 126 3.22 -15.85 4.15
CA ASN A 126 1.98 -16.61 4.26
C ASN A 126 1.93 -17.72 3.20
N ASP A 127 1.73 -18.96 3.64
CA ASP A 127 1.58 -20.13 2.80
C ASP A 127 0.78 -21.19 3.59
N SER A 128 -0.57 -21.10 3.58
CA SER A 128 -1.43 -21.83 4.53
C SER A 128 -2.74 -22.27 3.90
N GLY A 129 -3.11 -23.52 4.13
CA GLY A 129 -4.42 -24.05 3.79
C GLY A 129 -5.56 -23.56 4.68
N GLY A 130 -5.30 -22.71 5.68
CA GLY A 130 -6.32 -22.19 6.59
C GLY A 130 -6.28 -22.82 7.97
N ALA A 131 -7.44 -22.96 8.63
CA ALA A 131 -7.55 -23.55 9.95
C ALA A 131 -7.21 -25.06 9.94
N ARG A 132 -6.49 -25.54 10.94
CA ARG A 132 -6.23 -26.97 11.13
C ARG A 132 -7.50 -27.65 11.61
N ILE A 133 -8.17 -28.37 10.71
CA ILE A 133 -9.52 -28.93 10.94
C ILE A 133 -9.53 -29.90 12.13
N GLN A 134 -8.44 -30.64 12.33
CA GLN A 134 -8.32 -31.62 13.43
C GLN A 134 -8.35 -30.96 14.82
N GLU A 135 -8.08 -29.66 14.92
CA GLU A 135 -8.11 -28.93 16.20
C GLU A 135 -9.43 -28.18 16.44
N GLY A 136 -10.33 -28.19 15.45
CA GLY A 136 -11.67 -27.62 15.62
C GLY A 136 -11.65 -26.15 16.04
N VAL A 137 -12.33 -25.82 17.13
CA VAL A 137 -12.51 -24.45 17.60
C VAL A 137 -11.20 -23.81 18.12
N ASP A 138 -10.23 -24.59 18.58
CA ASP A 138 -8.95 -24.08 19.07
C ASP A 138 -8.17 -23.39 17.95
N SER A 139 -8.24 -23.93 16.73
CA SER A 139 -7.70 -23.30 15.53
C SER A 139 -8.41 -21.95 15.21
N LEU A 140 -9.73 -21.89 15.40
CA LEU A 140 -10.48 -20.64 15.20
C LEU A 140 -10.12 -19.59 16.27
N GLY A 141 -9.96 -20.00 17.52
CA GLY A 141 -9.47 -19.15 18.60
C GLY A 141 -8.09 -18.58 18.28
N GLY A 142 -7.19 -19.44 17.76
CA GLY A 142 -5.86 -19.01 17.30
C GLY A 142 -5.91 -17.94 16.22
N TYR A 143 -6.78 -18.07 15.21
CA TYR A 143 -6.99 -17.01 14.22
C TYR A 143 -7.50 -15.71 14.84
N ALA A 144 -8.47 -15.79 15.75
CA ALA A 144 -9.01 -14.60 16.42
C ALA A 144 -7.91 -13.86 17.21
N ASP A 145 -7.00 -14.60 17.85
CA ASP A 145 -5.86 -14.05 18.57
C ASP A 145 -4.87 -13.32 17.65
N VAL A 146 -4.61 -13.86 16.46
CA VAL A 146 -3.79 -13.19 15.44
C VAL A 146 -4.51 -11.93 14.91
N PHE A 147 -5.81 -12.00 14.60
CA PHE A 147 -6.59 -10.85 14.15
C PHE A 147 -6.59 -9.71 15.17
N LEU A 148 -6.72 -10.03 16.44
CA LEU A 148 -6.62 -9.04 17.53
C LEU A 148 -5.27 -8.31 17.47
N ARG A 149 -4.15 -9.04 17.29
CA ARG A 149 -2.82 -8.43 17.19
C ARG A 149 -2.68 -7.59 15.92
N ASN A 150 -3.24 -8.03 14.78
CA ASN A 150 -3.26 -7.19 13.57
C ASN A 150 -3.96 -5.85 13.83
N ALA A 151 -5.11 -5.86 14.51
CA ALA A 151 -5.86 -4.66 14.85
C ALA A 151 -5.07 -3.76 15.82
N LEU A 152 -4.46 -4.32 16.85
CA LEU A 152 -3.68 -3.57 17.84
C LEU A 152 -2.37 -3.02 17.28
N ALA A 153 -1.74 -3.70 16.34
CA ALA A 153 -0.51 -3.29 15.67
C ALA A 153 -0.76 -2.22 14.58
N SER A 154 -2.00 -2.10 14.10
CA SER A 154 -2.38 -1.16 13.04
C SER A 154 -2.05 0.29 13.43
N GLY A 155 -1.25 0.96 12.62
CA GLY A 155 -0.75 2.31 12.89
C GLY A 155 0.27 2.40 14.04
N VAL A 156 0.74 1.28 14.58
CA VAL A 156 1.79 1.20 15.62
C VAL A 156 3.11 0.77 15.04
N VAL A 157 3.13 -0.35 14.33
CA VAL A 157 4.26 -0.86 13.57
C VAL A 157 3.81 -1.24 12.16
N PRO A 158 4.64 -1.07 11.12
CA PRO A 158 4.31 -1.53 9.78
C PRO A 158 4.09 -3.04 9.75
N GLN A 159 3.03 -3.48 9.09
CA GLN A 159 2.67 -4.87 8.90
C GLN A 159 2.67 -5.20 7.40
N ILE A 160 3.50 -6.14 6.97
CA ILE A 160 3.64 -6.52 5.57
C ILE A 160 3.31 -8.01 5.44
N SER A 161 2.40 -8.34 4.54
CA SER A 161 2.04 -9.71 4.20
C SER A 161 2.57 -10.09 2.82
N MET A 162 3.42 -11.10 2.79
CA MET A 162 3.89 -11.74 1.57
C MET A 162 3.08 -13.01 1.36
N ILE A 163 2.30 -13.09 0.31
CA ILE A 163 1.53 -14.30 -0.03
C ILE A 163 2.36 -15.13 -0.99
N MET A 164 2.89 -16.23 -0.48
CA MET A 164 3.89 -17.05 -1.16
C MET A 164 3.40 -18.46 -1.48
N GLY A 165 2.12 -18.69 -1.28
CA GLY A 165 1.43 -19.93 -1.59
C GLY A 165 -0.07 -19.74 -1.41
N PRO A 166 -0.84 -20.84 -1.32
CA PRO A 166 -2.26 -20.77 -1.01
C PRO A 166 -2.53 -20.06 0.32
N CYS A 167 -3.53 -19.20 0.35
CA CYS A 167 -4.15 -18.65 1.57
C CYS A 167 -5.67 -18.75 1.41
N ALA A 168 -6.29 -19.61 2.22
CA ALA A 168 -7.71 -19.87 2.12
C ALA A 168 -8.42 -19.72 3.47
N GLY A 169 -9.69 -19.34 3.44
CA GLY A 169 -10.52 -19.19 4.64
C GLY A 169 -9.93 -18.17 5.63
N GLY A 170 -9.71 -18.58 6.87
CA GLY A 170 -9.16 -17.72 7.92
C GLY A 170 -7.80 -17.09 7.57
N ALA A 171 -7.01 -17.76 6.74
CA ALA A 171 -5.67 -17.30 6.33
C ALA A 171 -5.66 -16.02 5.48
N VAL A 172 -6.79 -15.58 4.93
CA VAL A 172 -6.85 -14.36 4.11
C VAL A 172 -7.15 -13.10 4.93
N TYR A 173 -7.81 -13.23 6.08
CA TYR A 173 -8.25 -12.07 6.86
C TYR A 173 -7.11 -11.38 7.60
N SER A 174 -6.14 -12.13 8.13
CA SER A 174 -4.94 -11.53 8.75
C SER A 174 -4.17 -10.67 7.75
N PRO A 175 -3.80 -11.16 6.54
CA PRO A 175 -3.21 -10.32 5.52
C PRO A 175 -4.08 -9.11 5.13
N ALA A 176 -5.38 -9.27 5.01
CA ALA A 176 -6.30 -8.18 4.65
C ALA A 176 -6.33 -7.04 5.70
N MET A 177 -5.94 -7.31 6.94
CA MET A 177 -5.82 -6.32 8.02
C MET A 177 -4.44 -5.66 8.08
N THR A 178 -3.45 -6.18 7.38
CA THR A 178 -2.10 -5.61 7.34
C THR A 178 -2.02 -4.39 6.41
N ASP A 179 -0.90 -3.67 6.44
CA ASP A 179 -0.75 -2.43 5.68
C ASP A 179 -0.54 -2.66 4.18
N PHE A 180 0.25 -3.69 3.83
CA PHE A 180 0.58 -4.04 2.45
C PHE A 180 0.55 -5.55 2.22
N ILE A 181 0.07 -5.92 1.03
CA ILE A 181 0.00 -7.31 0.59
C ILE A 181 0.74 -7.45 -0.73
N PHE A 182 1.77 -8.30 -0.75
CA PHE A 182 2.54 -8.66 -1.94
C PHE A 182 2.31 -10.11 -2.29
N MET A 183 2.13 -10.42 -3.56
CA MET A 183 1.82 -11.77 -4.04
C MET A 183 2.87 -12.26 -5.05
N VAL A 184 3.02 -13.57 -5.13
CA VAL A 184 3.84 -14.24 -6.16
C VAL A 184 2.90 -14.80 -7.23
N LYS A 185 3.17 -14.51 -8.51
CA LYS A 185 2.37 -14.99 -9.63
C LYS A 185 2.40 -16.51 -9.72
N ASP A 186 1.34 -17.09 -10.23
CA ASP A 186 1.17 -18.52 -10.57
C ASP A 186 1.40 -19.51 -9.40
N SER A 187 1.73 -19.03 -8.20
CA SER A 187 1.99 -19.87 -7.03
C SER A 187 1.27 -19.43 -5.77
N SER A 188 0.78 -18.20 -5.72
CA SER A 188 0.07 -17.68 -4.55
C SER A 188 -1.38 -17.33 -4.87
N TYR A 189 -2.26 -17.63 -3.92
CA TYR A 189 -3.70 -17.45 -4.06
C TYR A 189 -4.30 -16.95 -2.75
N MET A 190 -5.28 -16.06 -2.84
CA MET A 190 -6.10 -15.60 -1.72
C MET A 190 -7.58 -15.75 -2.10
N PHE A 191 -8.33 -16.54 -1.34
CA PHE A 191 -9.78 -16.63 -1.51
C PHE A 191 -10.47 -17.09 -0.22
N VAL A 192 -11.71 -16.68 -0.03
CA VAL A 192 -12.53 -17.11 1.11
C VAL A 192 -12.72 -18.63 1.08
N THR A 193 -13.04 -19.17 -0.12
CA THR A 193 -13.11 -20.60 -0.38
C THR A 193 -12.55 -20.89 -1.78
N GLY A 194 -11.94 -22.07 -1.94
CA GLY A 194 -11.33 -22.46 -3.21
C GLY A 194 -12.34 -22.75 -4.33
N PRO A 195 -11.83 -22.97 -5.57
CA PRO A 195 -12.67 -23.19 -6.76
C PRO A 195 -13.72 -24.31 -6.64
N ASP A 196 -13.39 -25.39 -5.95
CA ASP A 196 -14.33 -26.54 -5.80
C ASP A 196 -15.56 -26.15 -4.98
N VAL A 197 -15.38 -25.39 -3.90
CA VAL A 197 -16.51 -24.91 -3.08
C VAL A 197 -17.30 -23.84 -3.86
N THR A 198 -16.63 -22.95 -4.56
CA THR A 198 -17.26 -21.96 -5.42
C THR A 198 -18.15 -22.65 -6.47
N LYS A 199 -17.63 -23.67 -7.14
CA LYS A 199 -18.40 -24.47 -8.11
C LYS A 199 -19.63 -25.13 -7.49
N THR A 200 -19.50 -25.65 -6.28
CA THR A 200 -20.60 -26.32 -5.59
C THR A 200 -21.70 -25.35 -5.15
N VAL A 201 -21.33 -24.17 -4.67
CA VAL A 201 -22.26 -23.20 -4.05
C VAL A 201 -22.85 -22.23 -5.07
N THR A 202 -22.02 -21.65 -5.95
CA THR A 202 -22.44 -20.62 -6.91
C THR A 202 -22.57 -21.13 -8.34
N HIS A 203 -22.16 -22.39 -8.60
CA HIS A 203 -22.11 -23.04 -9.91
C HIS A 203 -21.15 -22.37 -10.90
N GLU A 204 -20.25 -21.54 -10.42
CA GLU A 204 -19.19 -20.92 -11.23
C GLU A 204 -18.01 -21.89 -11.39
N THR A 205 -17.53 -22.06 -12.61
CA THR A 205 -16.32 -22.84 -12.88
C THR A 205 -15.17 -21.87 -13.16
N VAL A 206 -14.25 -21.79 -12.20
CA VAL A 206 -13.09 -20.88 -12.24
C VAL A 206 -11.84 -21.63 -11.81
N THR A 207 -10.68 -21.20 -12.31
CA THR A 207 -9.37 -21.66 -11.83
C THR A 207 -8.99 -20.92 -10.54
N ALA A 208 -8.02 -21.44 -9.78
CA ALA A 208 -7.49 -20.75 -8.61
C ALA A 208 -6.90 -19.37 -8.95
N GLU A 209 -6.22 -19.26 -10.10
CA GLU A 209 -5.64 -18.02 -10.59
C GLU A 209 -6.72 -16.97 -10.95
N GLU A 210 -7.78 -17.38 -11.62
CA GLU A 210 -8.92 -16.50 -11.95
C GLU A 210 -9.69 -16.05 -10.72
N LEU A 211 -9.86 -16.92 -9.73
CA LEU A 211 -10.62 -16.63 -8.51
C LEU A 211 -9.84 -15.71 -7.57
N GLY A 212 -8.57 -16.00 -7.34
CA GLY A 212 -7.80 -15.29 -6.31
C GLY A 212 -6.29 -15.30 -6.52
N GLY A 213 -5.82 -15.37 -7.76
CA GLY A 213 -4.40 -15.26 -8.09
C GLY A 213 -3.86 -13.85 -7.98
N ALA A 214 -2.55 -13.71 -8.09
CA ALA A 214 -1.85 -12.45 -7.93
C ALA A 214 -2.35 -11.35 -8.87
N LEU A 215 -2.58 -11.67 -10.15
CA LEU A 215 -3.09 -10.69 -11.13
C LEU A 215 -4.54 -10.27 -10.86
N THR A 216 -5.36 -11.19 -10.36
CA THR A 216 -6.75 -10.87 -9.96
C THR A 216 -6.76 -9.88 -8.81
N HIS A 217 -5.93 -10.11 -7.78
CA HIS A 217 -5.93 -9.25 -6.61
C HIS A 217 -5.17 -7.93 -6.80
N THR A 218 -4.19 -7.88 -7.67
CA THR A 218 -3.48 -6.61 -7.98
C THR A 218 -4.15 -5.77 -9.07
N GLY A 219 -5.03 -6.36 -9.90
CA GLY A 219 -5.64 -5.63 -11.03
C GLY A 219 -7.15 -5.41 -10.92
N ARG A 220 -7.88 -6.35 -10.31
CA ARG A 220 -9.35 -6.30 -10.24
C ARG A 220 -9.89 -5.92 -8.86
N SER A 221 -9.46 -6.63 -7.82
CA SER A 221 -10.01 -6.41 -6.47
C SER A 221 -9.29 -5.32 -5.68
N GLY A 222 -8.01 -5.06 -6.00
CA GLY A 222 -7.16 -4.15 -5.24
C GLY A 222 -6.83 -4.63 -3.83
N VAL A 223 -6.99 -5.92 -3.55
CA VAL A 223 -6.62 -6.53 -2.25
C VAL A 223 -5.11 -6.59 -2.10
N ALA A 224 -4.39 -6.90 -3.16
CA ALA A 224 -2.92 -6.94 -3.16
C ALA A 224 -2.34 -5.70 -3.84
N ASP A 225 -1.20 -5.25 -3.32
CA ASP A 225 -0.53 -4.04 -3.76
C ASP A 225 0.46 -4.30 -4.91
N ARG A 226 1.12 -5.45 -4.91
CA ARG A 226 2.09 -5.83 -5.97
C ARG A 226 2.14 -7.33 -6.21
N ALA A 227 2.48 -7.70 -7.44
CA ALA A 227 2.73 -9.07 -7.86
C ALA A 227 4.16 -9.19 -8.40
N PHE A 228 4.83 -10.31 -8.09
CA PHE A 228 6.21 -10.60 -8.48
C PHE A 228 6.30 -11.97 -9.17
N GLU A 229 7.35 -12.18 -9.97
CA GLU A 229 7.47 -13.39 -10.79
C GLU A 229 7.80 -14.64 -9.97
N ASN A 230 8.52 -14.48 -8.83
CA ASN A 230 8.94 -15.59 -7.98
C ASN A 230 9.22 -15.15 -6.55
N ASP A 231 9.44 -16.14 -5.67
CA ASP A 231 9.71 -15.93 -4.24
C ASP A 231 10.92 -14.99 -4.02
N VAL A 232 12.00 -15.19 -4.76
CA VAL A 232 13.25 -14.41 -4.56
C VAL A 232 13.03 -12.93 -4.91
N GLU A 233 12.42 -12.65 -6.05
CA GLU A 233 12.10 -11.27 -6.45
C GLU A 233 11.18 -10.61 -5.44
N ALA A 234 10.13 -11.30 -5.00
CA ALA A 234 9.19 -10.78 -4.01
C ALA A 234 9.90 -10.41 -2.70
N LEU A 235 10.77 -11.27 -2.19
CA LEU A 235 11.51 -11.05 -0.95
C LEU A 235 12.54 -9.92 -1.09
N MET A 236 13.25 -9.83 -2.21
CA MET A 236 14.20 -8.73 -2.47
C MET A 236 13.49 -7.38 -2.60
N GLU A 237 12.33 -7.34 -3.27
CA GLU A 237 11.52 -6.12 -3.34
C GLU A 237 10.89 -5.76 -1.99
N CYS A 238 10.56 -6.74 -1.15
CA CYS A 238 10.17 -6.48 0.24
C CYS A 238 11.31 -5.85 1.04
N ARG A 239 12.56 -6.32 0.90
CA ARG A 239 13.74 -5.69 1.53
C ARG A 239 13.90 -4.23 1.08
N ARG A 240 13.76 -3.97 -0.24
CA ARG A 240 13.80 -2.62 -0.80
C ARG A 240 12.66 -1.76 -0.24
N PHE A 241 11.46 -2.31 -0.13
CA PHE A 241 10.29 -1.62 0.38
C PHE A 241 10.43 -1.20 1.84
N VAL A 242 10.88 -2.11 2.71
CA VAL A 242 11.11 -1.83 4.14
C VAL A 242 12.05 -0.64 4.33
N ASP A 243 12.94 -0.39 3.39
CA ASP A 243 13.90 0.70 3.44
C ASP A 243 13.27 2.10 3.28
N PHE A 244 12.06 2.18 2.73
CA PHE A 244 11.27 3.41 2.68
C PHE A 244 10.51 3.69 3.97
N LEU A 245 10.33 2.70 4.86
CA LEU A 245 9.44 2.78 6.00
C LEU A 245 10.19 3.10 7.30
N PRO A 246 9.57 3.85 8.24
CA PRO A 246 10.06 3.90 9.61
C PRO A 246 9.86 2.54 10.30
N ALA A 247 10.54 2.33 11.43
CA ALA A 247 10.36 1.11 12.22
C ALA A 247 8.99 1.06 12.93
N ASN A 248 8.47 2.23 13.30
CA ASN A 248 7.23 2.37 14.05
C ASN A 248 6.66 3.81 13.93
N ASN A 249 5.51 4.05 14.53
CA ASN A 249 4.81 5.33 14.49
C ASN A 249 5.48 6.47 15.30
N ARG A 250 6.56 6.21 16.04
CA ARG A 250 7.29 7.22 16.83
C ARG A 250 8.56 7.67 16.14
N GLU A 251 8.96 6.99 15.08
CA GLU A 251 10.19 7.26 14.33
C GLU A 251 9.89 7.81 12.94
N LYS A 252 10.90 8.37 12.31
CA LYS A 252 10.89 8.74 10.89
C LYS A 252 11.60 7.65 10.09
N ALA A 253 11.28 7.55 8.80
CA ALA A 253 11.99 6.68 7.88
C ALA A 253 13.49 7.00 7.84
N PRO A 254 14.35 6.01 7.56
CA PRO A 254 15.79 6.23 7.49
C PRO A 254 16.15 7.21 6.37
N VAL A 255 17.15 8.05 6.62
CA VAL A 255 17.68 8.95 5.60
C VAL A 255 18.73 8.19 4.80
N ARG A 256 18.62 8.19 3.48
CA ARG A 256 19.57 7.58 2.56
C ARG A 256 20.46 8.63 1.91
N ALA A 257 21.72 8.31 1.76
CA ALA A 257 22.64 9.19 1.03
C ALA A 257 22.19 9.28 -0.44
N THR A 258 22.19 10.48 -0.98
CA THR A 258 21.93 10.75 -2.40
C THR A 258 22.91 11.82 -2.90
N THR A 259 23.26 11.75 -4.16
CA THR A 259 24.00 12.77 -4.88
C THR A 259 23.09 13.68 -5.72
N ASP A 260 21.79 13.40 -5.74
CA ASP A 260 20.80 14.19 -6.48
C ASP A 260 20.44 15.46 -5.70
N PRO A 261 20.82 16.66 -6.16
CA PRO A 261 20.62 17.88 -5.39
C PRO A 261 19.13 18.20 -5.18
N GLY A 262 18.76 18.63 -3.97
CA GLY A 262 17.40 19.06 -3.67
C GLY A 262 16.96 20.32 -4.44
N ASP A 263 17.90 21.14 -4.86
CA ASP A 263 17.67 22.38 -5.62
C ASP A 263 17.78 22.19 -7.15
N ARG A 264 17.96 20.97 -7.63
CA ARG A 264 17.95 20.65 -9.07
C ARG A 264 16.66 21.13 -9.72
N GLU A 265 16.80 21.84 -10.81
CA GLU A 265 15.69 22.19 -11.72
C GLU A 265 15.63 21.19 -12.89
N GLU A 266 14.43 20.96 -13.39
CA GLU A 266 14.17 20.00 -14.46
C GLU A 266 13.47 20.69 -15.64
N PRO A 267 14.25 21.25 -16.60
CA PRO A 267 13.69 22.03 -17.71
C PRO A 267 12.70 21.28 -18.59
N SER A 268 12.80 19.95 -18.67
CA SER A 268 11.88 19.12 -19.45
C SER A 268 10.43 19.16 -18.94
N LEU A 269 10.21 19.55 -17.69
CA LEU A 269 8.87 19.73 -17.13
C LEU A 269 8.13 20.94 -17.75
N ASN A 270 8.83 21.92 -18.32
CA ASN A 270 8.20 23.07 -18.94
C ASN A 270 7.36 22.72 -20.17
N THR A 271 7.58 21.53 -20.76
CA THR A 271 6.86 21.03 -21.94
C THR A 271 6.08 19.75 -21.66
N LEU A 272 5.99 19.32 -20.41
CA LEU A 272 5.29 18.09 -20.05
C LEU A 272 3.78 18.19 -20.29
N VAL A 273 3.16 19.29 -19.85
CA VAL A 273 1.74 19.53 -20.06
C VAL A 273 1.51 20.06 -21.47
N PRO A 274 0.70 19.36 -22.29
CA PRO A 274 0.38 19.81 -23.64
C PRO A 274 -0.44 21.12 -23.64
N ASP A 275 -0.26 21.96 -24.65
CA ASP A 275 -1.08 23.17 -24.85
C ASP A 275 -2.57 22.85 -25.03
N ASN A 276 -2.88 21.72 -25.66
CA ASN A 276 -4.25 21.23 -25.77
C ASN A 276 -4.72 20.62 -24.45
N PRO A 277 -5.71 21.22 -23.77
CA PRO A 277 -6.17 20.75 -22.44
C PRO A 277 -6.83 19.37 -22.47
N ASN A 278 -7.18 18.86 -23.64
CA ASN A 278 -7.78 17.52 -23.81
C ASN A 278 -6.73 16.43 -24.15
N LYS A 279 -5.48 16.81 -24.40
CA LYS A 279 -4.41 15.86 -24.67
C LYS A 279 -3.84 15.37 -23.34
N PRO A 280 -3.85 14.04 -23.06
CA PRO A 280 -3.26 13.50 -21.85
C PRO A 280 -1.73 13.57 -21.90
N TYR A 281 -1.12 13.49 -20.71
CA TYR A 281 0.32 13.29 -20.52
C TYR A 281 0.53 12.30 -19.37
N ASP A 282 1.73 11.73 -19.27
CA ASP A 282 2.06 10.76 -18.24
C ASP A 282 2.57 11.47 -16.97
N MET A 283 1.77 11.44 -15.90
CA MET A 283 2.15 12.03 -14.62
C MET A 283 3.32 11.29 -13.96
N MET A 284 3.57 10.02 -14.31
CA MET A 284 4.75 9.29 -13.82
C MET A 284 6.06 9.95 -14.25
N GLU A 285 6.08 10.62 -15.39
CA GLU A 285 7.26 11.38 -15.84
C GLU A 285 7.58 12.51 -14.86
N LEU A 286 6.56 13.25 -14.38
CA LEU A 286 6.75 14.25 -13.33
C LEU A 286 7.26 13.61 -12.04
N VAL A 287 6.61 12.54 -11.58
CA VAL A 287 6.98 11.86 -10.34
C VAL A 287 8.44 11.43 -10.38
N SER A 288 8.86 10.76 -11.45
CA SER A 288 10.25 10.28 -11.62
C SER A 288 11.28 11.42 -11.64
N LYS A 289 10.90 12.59 -12.18
CA LYS A 289 11.79 13.77 -12.23
C LYS A 289 11.87 14.54 -10.91
N VAL A 290 10.91 14.35 -10.03
CA VAL A 290 10.88 15.05 -8.72
C VAL A 290 11.59 14.26 -7.64
N VAL A 291 11.50 12.93 -7.64
CA VAL A 291 12.17 12.09 -6.64
C VAL A 291 13.67 11.94 -6.91
N ASP A 292 14.43 11.58 -5.88
CA ASP A 292 15.86 11.34 -5.97
C ASP A 292 16.15 10.20 -6.95
N ASP A 293 17.07 10.44 -7.89
CA ASP A 293 17.58 9.46 -8.86
C ASP A 293 16.46 8.78 -9.69
N GLY A 294 15.24 9.31 -9.69
CA GLY A 294 14.07 8.69 -10.31
C GLY A 294 13.58 7.44 -9.59
N ASP A 295 14.09 7.16 -8.39
CA ASP A 295 13.75 5.95 -7.61
C ASP A 295 12.37 6.08 -6.96
N PHE A 296 11.39 5.46 -7.59
CA PHE A 296 10.01 5.43 -7.12
C PHE A 296 9.53 3.99 -6.91
N PHE A 297 8.93 3.73 -5.76
CA PHE A 297 8.31 2.44 -5.43
C PHE A 297 6.79 2.56 -5.52
N PRO A 298 6.16 2.15 -6.62
CA PRO A 298 4.72 2.27 -6.80
C PRO A 298 3.97 1.27 -5.92
N ILE A 299 2.86 1.73 -5.34
CA ILE A 299 1.88 0.91 -4.60
C ILE A 299 0.63 0.76 -5.46
N ALA A 300 0.18 -0.47 -5.63
CA ALA A 300 -0.96 -0.85 -6.46
C ALA A 300 -0.93 -0.26 -7.89
N PRO A 301 0.16 -0.41 -8.66
CA PRO A 301 0.30 0.24 -9.96
C PRO A 301 -0.72 -0.24 -10.99
N THR A 302 -1.22 -1.46 -10.87
CA THR A 302 -2.18 -2.07 -11.79
C THR A 302 -3.64 -1.95 -11.35
N PHE A 303 -3.89 -1.45 -10.14
CA PHE A 303 -5.23 -1.17 -9.64
C PHE A 303 -5.49 0.34 -9.63
N ALA A 304 -6.68 0.77 -10.07
CA ALA A 304 -7.08 2.17 -10.13
C ALA A 304 -5.99 3.06 -10.74
N GLY A 305 -5.63 2.78 -12.00
CA GLY A 305 -4.50 3.44 -12.69
C GLY A 305 -4.69 4.94 -12.93
N ASN A 306 -5.89 5.48 -12.71
CA ASN A 306 -6.22 6.90 -12.74
C ASN A 306 -5.63 7.68 -11.54
N ILE A 307 -5.08 6.99 -10.52
CA ILE A 307 -4.32 7.60 -9.44
C ILE A 307 -3.02 6.82 -9.18
N ILE A 308 -1.94 7.55 -9.03
CA ILE A 308 -0.61 7.03 -8.69
C ILE A 308 -0.42 7.19 -7.18
N THR A 309 0.00 6.13 -6.53
CA THR A 309 0.45 6.12 -5.13
C THR A 309 1.77 5.38 -5.02
N GLY A 310 2.63 5.81 -4.14
CA GLY A 310 3.91 5.13 -3.90
C GLY A 310 4.89 5.97 -3.11
N PHE A 311 6.07 5.41 -2.90
CA PHE A 311 7.14 6.04 -2.13
C PHE A 311 8.30 6.42 -3.02
N GLY A 312 8.82 7.61 -2.79
CA GLY A 312 10.09 8.07 -3.32
C GLY A 312 10.91 8.69 -2.21
N ARG A 313 12.06 9.27 -2.57
CA ARG A 313 12.85 10.08 -1.65
C ARG A 313 13.10 11.46 -2.26
N ILE A 314 13.20 12.45 -1.39
CA ILE A 314 13.66 13.80 -1.73
C ILE A 314 14.70 14.18 -0.67
N GLU A 315 15.92 14.52 -1.11
CA GLU A 315 17.07 14.75 -0.24
C GLU A 315 17.32 13.55 0.72
N GLY A 316 17.21 12.34 0.19
CA GLY A 316 17.39 11.08 0.90
C GLY A 316 16.28 10.71 1.87
N ARG A 317 15.21 11.50 1.98
CA ARG A 317 14.10 11.31 2.92
C ARG A 317 12.87 10.78 2.21
N THR A 318 12.25 9.76 2.80
CA THR A 318 11.03 9.17 2.24
C THR A 318 9.90 10.19 2.18
N VAL A 319 9.20 10.19 1.05
CA VAL A 319 7.99 10.96 0.79
C VAL A 319 6.95 10.06 0.13
N GLY A 320 5.71 10.13 0.60
CA GLY A 320 4.57 9.52 -0.06
C GLY A 320 4.08 10.40 -1.20
N ILE A 321 3.94 9.80 -2.38
CA ILE A 321 3.45 10.48 -3.57
C ILE A 321 2.01 10.06 -3.84
N VAL A 322 1.13 11.04 -4.06
CA VAL A 322 -0.22 10.83 -4.57
C VAL A 322 -0.40 11.72 -5.78
N ALA A 323 -0.75 11.15 -6.93
CA ALA A 323 -0.89 11.95 -8.15
C ALA A 323 -2.04 11.44 -9.04
N ASN A 324 -2.78 12.36 -9.66
CA ASN A 324 -3.74 11.96 -10.70
C ASN A 324 -2.99 11.54 -11.96
N GLN A 325 -3.49 10.51 -12.66
CA GLN A 325 -2.93 10.05 -13.93
C GLN A 325 -3.86 10.42 -15.10
N PRO A 326 -3.57 11.50 -15.83
CA PRO A 326 -4.44 11.93 -16.93
C PRO A 326 -4.58 10.94 -18.08
N MET A 327 -3.65 9.99 -18.20
CA MET A 327 -3.70 8.93 -19.22
C MET A 327 -4.84 7.94 -18.99
N VAL A 328 -5.36 7.86 -17.76
CA VAL A 328 -6.42 6.91 -17.37
C VAL A 328 -7.61 7.71 -16.84
N LEU A 329 -8.78 7.52 -17.43
CA LEU A 329 -10.02 8.25 -17.07
C LEU A 329 -9.84 9.78 -16.96
N ALA A 330 -8.93 10.35 -17.73
CA ALA A 330 -8.54 11.76 -17.67
C ALA A 330 -8.12 12.27 -16.28
N GLY A 331 -7.72 11.36 -15.38
CA GLY A 331 -7.39 11.68 -13.99
C GLY A 331 -8.59 11.84 -13.04
N CYS A 332 -9.82 11.52 -13.49
CA CYS A 332 -11.01 11.56 -12.63
C CYS A 332 -10.84 10.67 -11.41
N LEU A 333 -11.43 11.06 -10.29
CA LEU A 333 -11.57 10.22 -9.11
C LEU A 333 -12.80 9.33 -9.26
N ASP A 334 -12.62 8.04 -9.08
CA ASP A 334 -13.68 7.05 -8.99
C ASP A 334 -13.64 6.34 -7.62
N ILE A 335 -14.45 5.31 -7.44
CA ILE A 335 -14.52 4.55 -6.19
C ILE A 335 -13.17 3.96 -5.85
N ASP A 336 -12.52 3.30 -6.81
CA ASP A 336 -11.29 2.55 -6.57
C ASP A 336 -10.09 3.46 -6.34
N SER A 337 -9.95 4.53 -7.09
CA SER A 337 -8.91 5.53 -6.87
C SER A 337 -9.07 6.26 -5.54
N SER A 338 -10.30 6.54 -5.12
CA SER A 338 -10.60 7.14 -3.82
C SER A 338 -10.22 6.23 -2.66
N ARG A 339 -10.52 4.93 -2.76
CA ARG A 339 -10.16 3.91 -1.76
C ARG A 339 -8.65 3.72 -1.69
N LYS A 340 -7.99 3.55 -2.83
CA LYS A 340 -6.54 3.38 -2.94
C LYS A 340 -5.79 4.56 -2.32
N ALA A 341 -6.12 5.79 -2.72
CA ALA A 341 -5.47 6.98 -2.21
C ALA A 341 -5.75 7.23 -0.72
N ALA A 342 -7.00 7.02 -0.27
CA ALA A 342 -7.34 7.19 1.14
C ALA A 342 -6.56 6.24 2.06
N ARG A 343 -6.44 4.97 1.68
CA ARG A 343 -5.64 3.97 2.40
C ARG A 343 -4.17 4.38 2.47
N PHE A 344 -3.61 4.83 1.35
CA PHE A 344 -2.22 5.26 1.25
C PHE A 344 -1.93 6.51 2.09
N VAL A 345 -2.78 7.53 2.02
CA VAL A 345 -2.65 8.76 2.82
C VAL A 345 -2.70 8.45 4.32
N ARG A 346 -3.62 7.59 4.75
CA ARG A 346 -3.71 7.18 6.16
C ARG A 346 -2.47 6.43 6.63
N PHE A 347 -1.92 5.53 5.81
CA PHE A 347 -0.67 4.86 6.12
C PHE A 347 0.48 5.86 6.31
N CYS A 348 0.63 6.80 5.39
CA CYS A 348 1.67 7.83 5.50
C CYS A 348 1.51 8.65 6.78
N ASP A 349 0.29 9.02 7.15
CA ASP A 349 0.03 9.76 8.39
C ASP A 349 0.34 8.94 9.65
N CYS A 350 -0.05 7.67 9.68
CA CYS A 350 0.27 6.76 10.79
C CYS A 350 1.78 6.64 11.04
N PHE A 351 2.59 6.72 9.99
CA PHE A 351 4.02 6.44 10.06
C PHE A 351 4.92 7.66 9.75
N ASN A 352 4.42 8.87 10.00
CA ASN A 352 5.20 10.11 9.90
C ASN A 352 5.85 10.36 8.52
N ILE A 353 5.24 9.86 7.45
CA ILE A 353 5.74 10.03 6.08
C ILE A 353 5.06 11.24 5.47
N PRO A 354 5.82 12.29 5.10
CA PRO A 354 5.25 13.48 4.46
C PRO A 354 4.67 13.14 3.10
N LEU A 355 3.71 13.93 2.63
CA LEU A 355 3.02 13.74 1.37
C LEU A 355 3.34 14.85 0.36
N ALA A 356 3.63 14.46 -0.87
CA ALA A 356 3.63 15.34 -2.03
C ALA A 356 2.51 14.89 -2.98
N THR A 357 1.61 15.83 -3.31
CA THR A 357 0.43 15.56 -4.14
C THR A 357 0.53 16.35 -5.44
N PHE A 358 0.39 15.66 -6.59
CA PHE A 358 0.38 16.27 -7.92
C PHE A 358 -1.02 16.15 -8.50
N VAL A 359 -1.61 17.30 -8.89
CA VAL A 359 -3.03 17.38 -9.19
C VAL A 359 -3.26 17.72 -10.65
N ASP A 360 -3.99 16.86 -11.34
CA ASP A 360 -4.67 17.10 -12.61
C ASP A 360 -5.98 16.31 -12.62
N VAL A 361 -7.03 16.89 -12.05
CA VAL A 361 -8.30 16.21 -11.80
C VAL A 361 -9.49 17.00 -12.29
N PRO A 362 -10.25 16.49 -13.26
CA PRO A 362 -11.44 17.17 -13.77
C PRO A 362 -12.69 17.02 -12.89
N GLY A 363 -12.67 16.12 -11.92
CA GLY A 363 -13.79 15.86 -11.02
C GLY A 363 -13.85 14.41 -10.56
N PHE A 364 -14.95 14.07 -9.88
CA PHE A 364 -15.34 12.70 -9.65
C PHE A 364 -16.02 12.13 -10.90
N LEU A 365 -15.80 10.83 -11.15
CA LEU A 365 -16.37 10.16 -12.31
C LEU A 365 -17.89 10.04 -12.16
N PRO A 366 -18.68 10.61 -13.06
CA PRO A 366 -20.15 10.53 -13.01
C PRO A 366 -20.66 9.18 -13.56
N GLY A 367 -21.90 8.87 -13.29
CA GLY A 367 -22.63 7.77 -13.89
C GLY A 367 -23.25 6.82 -12.87
N THR A 368 -24.28 6.10 -13.30
CA THR A 368 -25.08 5.21 -12.44
C THR A 368 -24.26 4.11 -11.77
N ALA A 369 -23.26 3.56 -12.47
CA ALA A 369 -22.36 2.55 -11.90
C ALA A 369 -21.58 3.09 -10.69
N GLN A 370 -21.14 4.33 -10.74
CA GLN A 370 -20.44 4.99 -9.63
C GLN A 370 -21.45 5.37 -8.52
N GLU A 371 -22.57 5.97 -8.87
CA GLU A 371 -23.58 6.39 -7.88
C GLU A 371 -24.16 5.19 -7.12
N TYR A 372 -24.54 4.11 -7.80
CA TYR A 372 -25.12 2.92 -7.18
C TYR A 372 -24.09 2.13 -6.34
N SER A 373 -22.82 2.26 -6.66
CA SER A 373 -21.72 1.68 -5.89
C SER A 373 -21.13 2.64 -4.86
N ALA A 374 -21.87 3.71 -4.50
CA ALA A 374 -21.58 4.63 -3.42
C ALA A 374 -20.33 5.49 -3.60
N ILE A 375 -20.09 6.04 -4.81
CA ILE A 375 -18.97 6.99 -5.05
C ILE A 375 -18.91 8.12 -4.02
N ILE A 376 -20.06 8.64 -3.60
CA ILE A 376 -20.15 9.72 -2.60
C ILE A 376 -19.46 9.30 -1.30
N LYS A 377 -19.75 8.10 -0.81
CA LYS A 377 -19.17 7.56 0.43
C LYS A 377 -17.69 7.22 0.27
N HIS A 378 -17.31 6.66 -0.88
CA HIS A 378 -15.92 6.33 -1.17
C HIS A 378 -15.05 7.56 -1.42
N GLY A 379 -15.56 8.57 -2.10
CA GLY A 379 -14.91 9.88 -2.26
C GLY A 379 -14.70 10.58 -0.93
N ALA A 380 -15.68 10.48 -0.03
CA ALA A 380 -15.60 11.02 1.33
C ALA A 380 -14.47 10.37 2.16
N LYS A 381 -14.06 9.14 1.88
CA LYS A 381 -12.90 8.50 2.55
C LYS A 381 -11.59 9.24 2.25
N LEU A 382 -11.38 9.63 1.00
CA LEU A 382 -10.18 10.37 0.62
C LEU A 382 -10.19 11.79 1.21
N LEU A 383 -11.34 12.44 1.18
CA LEU A 383 -11.56 13.75 1.82
C LEU A 383 -11.22 13.68 3.32
N TYR A 384 -11.76 12.69 4.00
CA TYR A 384 -11.52 12.45 5.42
C TYR A 384 -10.03 12.18 5.70
N ALA A 385 -9.39 11.32 4.90
CA ALA A 385 -7.98 10.95 5.08
C ALA A 385 -7.06 12.19 5.00
N TYR A 386 -7.23 13.06 4.02
CA TYR A 386 -6.45 14.29 3.91
C TYR A 386 -6.76 15.30 5.01
N ALA A 387 -8.03 15.44 5.41
CA ALA A 387 -8.42 16.35 6.47
C ALA A 387 -7.89 15.94 7.85
N GLU A 388 -7.86 14.64 8.13
CA GLU A 388 -7.33 14.06 9.36
C GLU A 388 -5.79 14.08 9.43
N CYS A 389 -5.14 13.99 8.28
CA CYS A 389 -3.71 13.83 8.13
C CYS A 389 -2.93 15.01 8.72
N THR A 390 -1.96 14.68 9.60
CA THR A 390 -1.15 15.64 10.36
C THR A 390 0.26 15.82 9.84
N VAL A 391 0.76 14.89 9.00
CA VAL A 391 2.09 14.99 8.39
C VAL A 391 2.21 16.19 7.46
N PRO A 392 3.44 16.64 7.11
CA PRO A 392 3.66 17.65 6.09
C PRO A 392 2.97 17.29 4.78
N LYS A 393 2.26 18.25 4.19
CA LYS A 393 1.55 18.10 2.92
C LYS A 393 1.92 19.22 1.96
N VAL A 394 2.54 18.88 0.84
CA VAL A 394 2.88 19.80 -0.25
C VAL A 394 2.12 19.39 -1.50
N THR A 395 1.41 20.34 -2.10
CA THR A 395 0.57 20.09 -3.27
C THR A 395 1.04 20.94 -4.45
N VAL A 396 1.07 20.36 -5.64
CA VAL A 396 1.35 21.06 -6.89
C VAL A 396 0.22 20.78 -7.89
N ILE A 397 -0.52 21.79 -8.26
CA ILE A 397 -1.57 21.70 -9.28
C ILE A 397 -0.92 21.94 -10.63
N THR A 398 -0.90 20.92 -11.48
CA THR A 398 -0.23 20.99 -12.79
C THR A 398 -1.15 21.47 -13.89
N ARG A 399 -2.45 21.10 -13.86
CA ARG A 399 -3.43 21.49 -14.85
C ARG A 399 -4.83 21.63 -14.22
N LYS A 400 -5.72 20.67 -14.40
CA LYS A 400 -7.11 20.74 -13.93
C LYS A 400 -7.22 20.50 -12.43
N ALA A 401 -8.07 21.28 -11.76
CA ALA A 401 -8.48 21.08 -10.38
C ALA A 401 -9.91 21.61 -10.22
N TYR A 402 -10.91 20.77 -10.53
CA TYR A 402 -12.31 21.19 -10.62
C TYR A 402 -13.18 20.62 -9.50
N GLY A 403 -14.07 21.49 -9.03
CA GLY A 403 -15.13 21.14 -8.09
C GLY A 403 -14.62 20.53 -6.80
N GLY A 404 -15.40 19.60 -6.23
CA GLY A 404 -15.03 18.89 -5.00
C GLY A 404 -13.74 18.08 -5.11
N ALA A 405 -13.31 17.72 -6.31
CA ALA A 405 -12.03 17.02 -6.49
C ALA A 405 -10.83 17.95 -6.25
N TYR A 406 -10.94 19.25 -6.53
CA TYR A 406 -9.97 20.24 -6.09
C TYR A 406 -9.81 20.22 -4.56
N ASP A 407 -10.92 20.21 -3.82
CA ASP A 407 -10.87 20.18 -2.36
C ASP A 407 -10.19 18.91 -1.85
N VAL A 408 -10.61 17.76 -2.39
CA VAL A 408 -10.16 16.42 -1.95
C VAL A 408 -8.66 16.20 -2.14
N MET A 409 -8.09 16.69 -3.25
CA MET A 409 -6.67 16.45 -3.58
C MET A 409 -5.72 17.38 -2.80
N SER A 410 -5.79 17.30 -1.48
CA SER A 410 -4.88 18.01 -0.55
C SER A 410 -4.89 19.54 -0.73
N SER A 411 -6.08 20.10 -0.85
CA SER A 411 -6.23 21.57 -0.95
C SER A 411 -5.79 22.29 0.31
N LYS A 412 -5.51 23.58 0.19
CA LYS A 412 -5.24 24.47 1.31
C LYS A 412 -6.36 24.41 2.37
N HIS A 413 -7.59 24.29 1.93
CA HIS A 413 -8.78 24.25 2.78
C HIS A 413 -8.87 22.97 3.63
N LEU A 414 -8.30 21.86 3.15
CA LEU A 414 -8.19 20.60 3.88
C LEU A 414 -6.83 20.44 4.56
N ARG A 415 -6.30 21.53 5.11
CA ARG A 415 -5.05 21.54 5.88
C ARG A 415 -3.80 21.23 5.03
N GLY A 416 -3.83 21.48 3.72
CA GLY A 416 -2.63 21.48 2.88
C GLY A 416 -1.67 22.59 3.37
N ASP A 417 -0.42 22.21 3.71
CA ASP A 417 0.52 23.17 4.30
C ASP A 417 1.04 24.15 3.25
N VAL A 418 1.49 23.63 2.12
CA VAL A 418 1.99 24.43 0.99
C VAL A 418 1.35 23.95 -0.29
N ASN A 419 0.72 24.87 -1.02
CA ASN A 419 0.05 24.59 -2.27
C ASN A 419 0.62 25.47 -3.38
N TYR A 420 1.18 24.85 -4.40
CA TYR A 420 1.69 25.50 -5.62
C TYR A 420 0.80 25.21 -6.81
N ALA A 421 0.86 26.05 -7.80
CA ALA A 421 0.25 25.80 -9.10
C ALA A 421 1.26 26.08 -10.23
N TRP A 422 1.16 25.34 -11.33
CA TRP A 422 1.83 25.70 -12.57
C TRP A 422 1.02 26.79 -13.31
N PRO A 423 1.61 27.53 -14.24
CA PRO A 423 0.87 28.52 -15.04
C PRO A 423 -0.28 27.91 -15.86
N THR A 424 -0.19 26.62 -16.16
CA THR A 424 -1.21 25.82 -16.87
C THR A 424 -2.37 25.37 -15.99
N ALA A 425 -2.36 25.69 -14.68
CA ALA A 425 -3.40 25.25 -13.76
C ALA A 425 -4.73 25.95 -14.01
N GLU A 426 -5.81 25.17 -13.97
CA GLU A 426 -7.19 25.65 -14.06
C GLU A 426 -7.91 25.23 -12.76
N ILE A 427 -8.14 26.21 -11.88
CA ILE A 427 -8.79 25.98 -10.57
C ILE A 427 -10.17 26.61 -10.61
N ALA A 428 -11.23 25.81 -10.66
CA ALA A 428 -12.59 26.30 -10.85
C ALA A 428 -13.63 25.32 -10.31
N VAL A 429 -14.87 25.80 -10.18
CA VAL A 429 -16.01 24.96 -9.76
C VAL A 429 -16.27 23.83 -10.77
N MET A 430 -16.06 24.10 -12.06
CA MET A 430 -16.20 23.13 -13.15
C MET A 430 -15.41 23.58 -14.37
N GLY A 431 -15.23 22.70 -15.35
CA GLY A 431 -14.55 23.03 -16.59
C GLY A 431 -15.22 24.22 -17.32
N PRO A 432 -14.44 25.11 -17.93
CA PRO A 432 -14.93 26.35 -18.53
C PRO A 432 -16.11 26.19 -19.48
N LYS A 433 -16.05 25.21 -20.39
CA LYS A 433 -17.12 24.97 -21.37
C LYS A 433 -18.45 24.58 -20.66
N GLY A 434 -18.40 23.67 -19.70
CA GLY A 434 -19.61 23.26 -18.96
C GLY A 434 -20.21 24.41 -18.15
N ALA A 435 -19.36 25.25 -17.54
CA ALA A 435 -19.81 26.44 -16.82
C ALA A 435 -20.53 27.42 -17.75
N VAL A 436 -19.96 27.67 -18.92
CA VAL A 436 -20.53 28.59 -19.92
C VAL A 436 -21.87 28.08 -20.46
N GLU A 437 -21.99 26.80 -20.75
CA GLU A 437 -23.26 26.18 -21.20
C GLU A 437 -24.38 26.30 -20.14
N ILE A 438 -24.03 26.33 -18.85
CA ILE A 438 -25.01 26.59 -17.79
C ILE A 438 -25.38 28.06 -17.67
N ILE A 439 -24.36 28.95 -17.64
CA ILE A 439 -24.55 30.40 -17.41
C ILE A 439 -25.22 31.04 -18.60
N PHE A 440 -24.81 30.65 -19.82
CA PHE A 440 -25.28 31.22 -21.11
C PHE A 440 -26.14 30.22 -21.87
N ARG A 441 -27.10 29.61 -21.17
CA ARG A 441 -27.97 28.55 -21.71
C ARG A 441 -28.67 28.95 -22.99
N GLN A 442 -28.98 30.25 -23.16
CA GLN A 442 -29.61 30.80 -24.37
C GLN A 442 -28.67 30.80 -25.62
N ASP A 443 -27.37 30.72 -25.43
CA ASP A 443 -26.38 30.71 -26.51
C ASP A 443 -26.01 29.28 -26.95
N ILE A 444 -26.59 28.23 -26.32
CA ILE A 444 -26.43 26.83 -26.72
C ILE A 444 -26.95 26.68 -28.16
N GLY A 445 -26.07 26.28 -29.08
CA GLY A 445 -26.36 26.16 -30.51
C GLY A 445 -25.56 27.14 -31.36
N ASP A 446 -24.99 28.19 -30.79
CA ASP A 446 -24.04 29.09 -31.42
C ASP A 446 -22.61 28.72 -30.97
N ALA A 447 -21.94 27.87 -31.74
CA ALA A 447 -20.62 27.34 -31.41
C ALA A 447 -19.55 28.44 -31.25
N GLN A 448 -19.67 29.54 -32.01
CA GLN A 448 -18.73 30.63 -31.94
C GLN A 448 -18.90 31.41 -30.63
N LYS A 449 -20.13 31.79 -30.27
CA LYS A 449 -20.40 32.46 -28.99
C LYS A 449 -20.00 31.60 -27.79
N ILE A 450 -20.28 30.30 -27.80
CA ILE A 450 -19.86 29.41 -26.74
C ILE A 450 -18.34 29.35 -26.64
N ALA A 451 -17.61 29.34 -27.74
CA ALA A 451 -16.14 29.40 -27.73
C ALA A 451 -15.61 30.72 -27.16
N GLU A 452 -16.16 31.86 -27.58
CA GLU A 452 -15.79 33.18 -27.05
C GLU A 452 -16.07 33.30 -25.54
N ARG A 453 -17.27 32.87 -25.09
CA ARG A 453 -17.63 32.85 -23.68
C ARG A 453 -16.77 31.89 -22.85
N THR A 454 -16.37 30.77 -23.44
CA THR A 454 -15.49 29.79 -22.77
C THR A 454 -14.12 30.39 -22.51
N GLU A 455 -13.57 31.13 -23.45
CA GLU A 455 -12.28 31.81 -23.27
C GLU A 455 -12.40 32.96 -22.27
N GLU A 456 -13.46 33.80 -22.35
CA GLU A 456 -13.75 34.83 -21.35
C GLU A 456 -13.86 34.23 -19.93
N TYR A 457 -14.54 33.06 -19.79
CA TYR A 457 -14.66 32.38 -18.51
C TYR A 457 -13.32 31.85 -18.01
N ARG A 458 -12.49 31.29 -18.92
CA ARG A 458 -11.16 30.79 -18.58
C ARG A 458 -10.27 31.89 -18.05
N GLU A 459 -10.18 33.00 -18.77
CA GLU A 459 -9.39 34.16 -18.37
C GLU A 459 -9.85 34.72 -17.00
N LYS A 460 -11.17 34.77 -16.78
CA LYS A 460 -11.75 35.39 -15.60
C LYS A 460 -11.75 34.51 -14.37
N PHE A 461 -11.92 33.19 -14.51
CA PHE A 461 -12.17 32.26 -13.38
C PHE A 461 -11.29 31.01 -13.35
N ALA A 462 -10.89 30.46 -14.49
CA ALA A 462 -10.23 29.17 -14.56
C ALA A 462 -8.73 29.32 -14.85
N ASN A 463 -8.04 30.00 -13.94
CA ASN A 463 -6.58 30.17 -14.00
C ASN A 463 -5.99 30.20 -12.59
N PRO A 464 -4.68 30.00 -12.40
CA PRO A 464 -4.08 29.91 -11.06
C PRO A 464 -4.07 31.25 -10.32
N PHE A 465 -4.10 32.38 -11.03
CA PHE A 465 -3.97 33.70 -10.41
C PHE A 465 -5.20 34.08 -9.60
N VAL A 466 -6.39 33.64 -10.01
CA VAL A 466 -7.63 33.86 -9.25
C VAL A 466 -7.53 33.20 -7.85
N ALA A 467 -7.04 31.96 -7.78
CA ALA A 467 -6.82 31.27 -6.51
C ALA A 467 -5.66 31.90 -5.72
N SER A 468 -4.60 32.35 -6.39
CA SER A 468 -3.46 33.02 -5.77
C SER A 468 -3.86 34.35 -5.12
N HIS A 469 -4.65 35.19 -5.80
CA HIS A 469 -5.16 36.45 -5.25
C HIS A 469 -5.99 36.25 -3.98
N ARG A 470 -6.53 35.08 -3.76
CA ARG A 470 -7.31 34.71 -2.57
C ARG A 470 -6.47 34.00 -1.49
N GLY A 471 -5.20 33.73 -1.75
CA GLY A 471 -4.34 32.98 -0.86
C GLY A 471 -4.69 31.48 -0.78
N PHE A 472 -5.40 30.93 -1.78
CA PHE A 472 -5.75 29.51 -1.84
C PHE A 472 -4.58 28.66 -2.33
N ILE A 473 -3.62 29.29 -3.03
CA ILE A 473 -2.30 28.75 -3.35
C ILE A 473 -1.23 29.74 -2.91
N ASP A 474 -0.07 29.24 -2.52
CA ASP A 474 1.02 30.03 -1.97
C ASP A 474 1.87 30.69 -3.07
N ASP A 475 1.98 30.05 -4.24
CA ASP A 475 2.71 30.61 -5.38
C ASP A 475 2.34 29.93 -6.70
N VAL A 476 2.51 30.65 -7.80
CA VAL A 476 2.49 30.11 -9.16
C VAL A 476 3.93 29.90 -9.60
N ILE A 477 4.34 28.65 -9.76
CA ILE A 477 5.74 28.26 -9.97
C ILE A 477 6.02 27.82 -11.41
N ARG A 478 7.25 28.02 -11.88
CA ARG A 478 7.70 27.43 -13.14
C ARG A 478 7.75 25.90 -13.01
N PRO A 479 7.26 25.12 -13.99
CA PRO A 479 7.29 23.66 -13.90
C PRO A 479 8.68 23.08 -13.60
N GLN A 480 9.72 23.60 -14.23
CA GLN A 480 11.12 23.18 -13.97
C GLN A 480 11.56 23.29 -12.51
N ALA A 481 10.96 24.19 -11.73
CA ALA A 481 11.33 24.44 -10.33
C ALA A 481 10.59 23.52 -9.34
N THR A 482 9.76 22.60 -9.81
CA THR A 482 8.87 21.79 -8.97
C THR A 482 9.65 21.01 -7.90
N ARG A 483 10.70 20.27 -8.27
CA ARG A 483 11.52 19.52 -7.30
C ARG A 483 12.06 20.44 -6.22
N ARG A 484 12.74 21.53 -6.61
CA ARG A 484 13.31 22.49 -5.68
C ARG A 484 12.29 23.07 -4.71
N ARG A 485 11.10 23.42 -5.19
CA ARG A 485 10.03 24.01 -4.38
C ARG A 485 9.45 22.98 -3.41
N VAL A 486 9.23 21.76 -3.85
CA VAL A 486 8.76 20.65 -3.00
C VAL A 486 9.82 20.31 -1.94
N ALA A 487 11.08 20.15 -2.32
CA ALA A 487 12.16 19.84 -1.39
C ALA A 487 12.29 20.90 -0.27
N ARG A 488 12.32 22.19 -0.63
CA ARG A 488 12.39 23.29 0.35
C ARG A 488 11.18 23.35 1.27
N SER A 489 9.98 23.11 0.74
CA SER A 489 8.75 23.08 1.54
C SER A 489 8.75 21.92 2.53
N LEU A 490 9.15 20.72 2.11
CA LEU A 490 9.29 19.57 2.99
C LEU A 490 10.37 19.77 4.06
N ALA A 491 11.49 20.43 3.70
CA ALA A 491 12.55 20.77 4.64
C ALA A 491 12.05 21.75 5.72
N MET A 492 11.31 22.79 5.30
CA MET A 492 10.72 23.79 6.21
C MET A 492 9.68 23.14 7.13
N LEU A 493 8.90 22.19 6.65
CA LEU A 493 7.83 21.50 7.40
C LEU A 493 8.33 20.31 8.23
N ARG A 494 9.64 20.02 8.23
CA ARG A 494 10.23 18.81 8.84
C ARG A 494 9.80 18.55 10.28
N ASP A 495 9.66 19.59 11.05
CA ASP A 495 9.32 19.52 12.47
C ASP A 495 7.88 20.01 12.76
N LYS A 496 7.03 20.01 11.72
CA LYS A 496 5.61 20.30 11.86
C LYS A 496 4.98 19.44 12.96
N LYS A 497 4.23 20.08 13.85
CA LYS A 497 3.42 19.43 14.89
C LYS A 497 1.99 19.94 14.81
N VAL A 498 1.07 19.04 14.62
CA VAL A 498 -0.37 19.32 14.60
C VAL A 498 -1.07 18.19 15.34
N GLU A 499 -1.94 18.56 16.25
CA GLU A 499 -2.78 17.62 16.98
C GLU A 499 -4.22 17.70 16.48
N ASN A 500 -4.85 16.56 16.33
CA ASN A 500 -6.28 16.47 16.09
C ASN A 500 -7.05 16.64 17.41
N PRO A 501 -8.33 17.09 17.38
CA PRO A 501 -9.17 17.08 18.57
C PRO A 501 -9.17 15.71 19.24
N TRP A 502 -9.19 15.70 20.57
CA TRP A 502 -9.16 14.44 21.33
C TRP A 502 -10.33 13.54 20.97
N ARG A 503 -10.01 12.25 20.68
CA ARG A 503 -10.97 11.20 20.36
C ARG A 503 -10.34 9.83 20.52
N LYS A 504 -11.13 8.79 20.75
CA LYS A 504 -10.61 7.41 20.77
C LYS A 504 -10.06 7.00 19.40
N HIS A 505 -10.79 7.30 18.35
CA HIS A 505 -10.43 7.12 16.92
C HIS A 505 -11.39 7.94 16.06
N GLY A 506 -11.05 8.17 14.80
CA GLY A 506 -11.96 8.77 13.83
C GLY A 506 -13.04 7.79 13.38
N ASN A 507 -14.26 8.29 13.10
CA ASN A 507 -15.30 7.52 12.45
C ASN A 507 -15.29 7.82 10.96
N ILE A 508 -14.30 7.23 10.27
CA ILE A 508 -14.16 7.37 8.81
C ILE A 508 -15.37 6.71 8.13
N PRO A 509 -15.90 7.28 7.02
CA PRO A 509 -16.97 6.65 6.27
C PRO A 509 -16.49 5.35 5.62
N LEU A 510 -16.79 4.20 6.22
CA LEU A 510 -16.37 2.87 5.79
C LEU A 510 -17.25 2.31 4.67
#